data_574f499beeb7d3bb82523950f78630f2
#
_entry.id   574f499beeb7d3bb82523950f78630f2
#
_cell.length_a   1.000
_cell.length_b   1.000
_cell.length_c   1.000
_cell.angle_alpha   90.00
_cell.angle_beta   90.00
_cell.angle_gamma   90.00
#
_symmetry.space_group_name_H-M   'P 1'
#
loop_
_entity.id
_entity.type
_entity.pdbx_description
1 polymer ?
#
loop_
_entity_poly.entity_id
_entity_poly.type
_entity_poly.pdbx_seq_one_letter_code
_entity_poly.pdbx_strand_id
1 'polypeptide(L)'
;MIDFETKEVLFIDLDGTLIKNISGKTFPEDITDFRIQLPVLDKIKEKLSNLRHFYIVSNQGGIGKFISEADFKTKIGAISELCFFYLNERKLLMYYDYIYCASNDKNDPNRKPNTGMLEKLCYDHHLWYDKKEMIMIGDASGKSEDFSDSDKKCAENFGIDYIDVRDFLEL
;
A
#
# COMPACT_ATOMS: atom_id res chain seq x y z
N MET A 1 13.27 -2.38 16.81
CA MET A 1 12.56 -3.57 16.33
C MET A 1 11.07 -3.21 16.26
N ILE A 2 10.40 -3.50 15.14
CA ILE A 2 8.98 -3.19 14.97
C ILE A 2 8.16 -4.14 15.83
N ASP A 3 7.24 -3.59 16.64
CA ASP A 3 6.26 -4.36 17.38
C ASP A 3 4.98 -4.47 16.52
N PHE A 4 4.83 -5.61 15.86
CA PHE A 4 3.71 -5.85 14.93
C PHE A 4 2.38 -6.03 15.65
N GLU A 5 2.37 -6.47 16.91
CA GLU A 5 1.15 -6.69 17.69
C GLU A 5 0.46 -5.36 18.04
N THR A 6 1.19 -4.25 18.07
CA THR A 6 0.62 -2.93 18.35
C THR A 6 0.03 -2.25 17.10
N LYS A 7 0.21 -2.83 15.89
CA LYS A 7 -0.22 -2.18 14.65
C LYS A 7 -1.70 -2.36 14.38
N GLU A 8 -2.40 -1.25 14.32
CA GLU A 8 -3.84 -1.18 14.02
C GLU A 8 -4.14 -0.58 12.65
N VAL A 9 -3.20 0.18 12.06
CA VAL A 9 -3.35 0.84 10.76
C VAL A 9 -2.21 0.43 9.82
N LEU A 10 -2.57 -0.15 8.68
CA LEU A 10 -1.66 -0.52 7.61
C LEU A 10 -1.87 0.37 6.39
N PHE A 11 -0.81 1.05 5.96
CA PHE A 11 -0.67 1.60 4.62
C PHE A 11 0.18 0.64 3.80
N ILE A 12 -0.28 0.25 2.62
CA ILE A 12 0.44 -0.70 1.77
C ILE A 12 0.55 -0.19 0.34
N ASP A 13 1.73 -0.30 -0.25
CA ASP A 13 1.91 -0.01 -1.66
C ASP A 13 1.24 -1.08 -2.54
N LEU A 14 0.93 -0.73 -3.78
CA LEU A 14 0.23 -1.60 -4.71
C LEU A 14 1.18 -2.44 -5.56
N ASP A 15 1.91 -1.77 -6.49
CA ASP A 15 2.69 -2.43 -7.52
C ASP A 15 4.03 -2.94 -6.99
N GLY A 16 4.33 -4.21 -7.18
CA GLY A 16 5.53 -4.84 -6.60
C GLY A 16 5.34 -5.34 -5.17
N THR A 17 4.36 -4.81 -4.44
CA THR A 17 4.06 -5.13 -3.05
C THR A 17 2.83 -6.02 -2.92
N LEU A 18 1.64 -5.48 -3.15
CA LEU A 18 0.36 -6.19 -3.01
C LEU A 18 0.01 -6.99 -4.26
N ILE A 19 0.41 -6.48 -5.43
CA ILE A 19 0.21 -7.14 -6.72
C ILE A 19 1.51 -7.21 -7.53
N LYS A 20 1.54 -8.16 -8.46
CA LYS A 20 2.55 -8.25 -9.55
C LYS A 20 1.86 -8.46 -10.88
N ASN A 21 2.43 -7.91 -11.95
CA ASN A 21 1.94 -8.17 -13.31
C ASN A 21 2.14 -9.65 -13.68
N ILE A 22 1.12 -10.25 -14.26
CA ILE A 22 1.17 -11.64 -14.75
C ILE A 22 2.12 -11.74 -15.94
N SER A 23 2.11 -10.73 -16.82
CA SER A 23 2.99 -10.64 -18.00
C SER A 23 4.47 -10.57 -17.65
N GLY A 24 4.82 -10.22 -16.40
CA GLY A 24 6.21 -9.97 -15.98
C GLY A 24 6.79 -8.66 -16.51
N LYS A 25 6.00 -7.84 -17.21
CA LYS A 25 6.41 -6.51 -17.70
C LYS A 25 6.38 -5.49 -16.56
N THR A 26 7.17 -4.42 -16.73
CA THR A 26 7.18 -3.29 -15.77
C THR A 26 5.82 -2.58 -15.70
N PHE A 27 5.14 -2.45 -16.85
CA PHE A 27 3.81 -1.87 -16.92
C PHE A 27 2.79 -2.93 -17.34
N PRO A 28 1.57 -2.89 -16.75
CA PRO A 28 0.52 -3.86 -17.09
C PRO A 28 0.12 -3.74 -18.58
N GLU A 29 -0.18 -4.86 -19.21
CA GLU A 29 -0.67 -4.90 -20.61
C GLU A 29 -2.12 -4.42 -20.70
N ASP A 30 -2.92 -4.75 -19.69
CA ASP A 30 -4.32 -4.34 -19.58
C ASP A 30 -4.78 -4.35 -18.10
N ILE A 31 -6.07 -4.08 -17.87
CA ILE A 31 -6.67 -4.03 -16.53
C ILE A 31 -6.58 -5.36 -15.77
N THR A 32 -6.49 -6.48 -16.48
CA THR A 32 -6.46 -7.84 -15.88
C THR A 32 -5.05 -8.38 -15.68
N ASP A 33 -4.03 -7.66 -16.16
CA ASP A 33 -2.63 -8.07 -16.04
C ASP A 33 -2.11 -7.85 -14.61
N PHE A 34 -2.69 -8.56 -13.64
CA PHE A 34 -2.19 -8.60 -12.28
C PHE A 34 -2.56 -9.88 -11.55
N ARG A 35 -1.76 -10.23 -10.57
CA ARG A 35 -2.07 -11.24 -9.55
C ARG A 35 -1.84 -10.66 -8.17
N ILE A 36 -2.75 -10.95 -7.24
CA ILE A 36 -2.59 -10.59 -5.83
C ILE A 36 -1.51 -11.50 -5.21
N GLN A 37 -0.66 -10.92 -4.40
CA GLN A 37 0.41 -11.60 -3.68
C GLN A 37 -0.17 -12.23 -2.39
N LEU A 38 -0.81 -13.40 -2.49
CA LEU A 38 -1.38 -14.10 -1.36
C LEU A 38 -0.39 -14.30 -0.19
N PRO A 39 0.91 -14.62 -0.42
CA PRO A 39 1.87 -14.71 0.68
C PRO A 39 1.98 -13.43 1.52
N VAL A 40 1.80 -12.25 0.90
CA VAL A 40 1.80 -10.97 1.62
C VAL A 40 0.57 -10.87 2.51
N LEU A 41 -0.61 -11.21 1.98
CA LEU A 41 -1.85 -11.20 2.76
C LEU A 41 -1.83 -12.21 3.92
N ASP A 42 -1.28 -13.41 3.67
CA ASP A 42 -1.12 -14.42 4.73
C ASP A 42 -0.18 -13.93 5.84
N LYS A 43 0.93 -13.28 5.46
CA LYS A 43 1.87 -12.70 6.43
C LYS A 43 1.25 -11.54 7.21
N ILE A 44 0.41 -10.71 6.57
CA ILE A 44 -0.37 -9.68 7.25
C ILE A 44 -1.29 -10.32 8.31
N LYS A 45 -2.02 -11.37 7.96
CA LYS A 45 -2.91 -12.09 8.91
C LYS A 45 -2.13 -12.70 10.08
N GLU A 46 -0.91 -13.19 9.82
CA GLU A 46 -0.03 -13.76 10.83
C GLU A 46 0.51 -12.71 11.80
N LYS A 47 1.06 -11.61 11.27
CA LYS A 47 1.84 -10.64 12.04
C LYS A 47 1.02 -9.47 12.59
N LEU A 48 0.00 -9.01 11.86
CA LEU A 48 -0.80 -7.84 12.23
C LEU A 48 -2.15 -8.27 12.83
N SER A 49 -2.09 -8.99 13.96
CA SER A 49 -3.27 -9.61 14.59
C SER A 49 -4.32 -8.61 15.08
N ASN A 50 -3.93 -7.36 15.33
CA ASN A 50 -4.80 -6.27 15.80
C ASN A 50 -5.19 -5.27 14.71
N LEU A 51 -4.92 -5.60 13.43
CA LEU A 51 -5.20 -4.71 12.29
C LEU A 51 -6.69 -4.39 12.19
N ARG A 52 -7.01 -3.09 12.16
CA ARG A 52 -8.37 -2.54 12.04
C ARG A 52 -8.60 -1.77 10.75
N HIS A 53 -7.53 -1.18 10.20
CA HIS A 53 -7.58 -0.30 9.04
C HIS A 53 -6.57 -0.76 7.99
N PHE A 54 -7.05 -0.98 6.77
CA PHE A 54 -6.24 -1.42 5.63
C PHE A 54 -6.37 -0.42 4.47
N TYR A 55 -5.27 0.23 4.10
CA TYR A 55 -5.27 1.27 3.07
C TYR A 55 -4.20 1.04 2.02
N ILE A 56 -4.62 1.03 0.74
CA ILE A 56 -3.69 0.97 -0.40
C ILE A 56 -3.26 2.40 -0.76
N VAL A 57 -1.95 2.64 -0.88
CA VAL A 57 -1.38 3.97 -1.16
C VAL A 57 -0.37 3.87 -2.30
N SER A 58 -0.71 4.38 -3.49
CA SER A 58 0.08 4.11 -4.69
C SER A 58 0.44 5.34 -5.53
N ASN A 59 1.68 5.39 -6.05
CA ASN A 59 2.09 6.32 -7.09
C ASN A 59 1.75 5.73 -8.46
N GLN A 60 0.86 6.36 -9.21
CA GLN A 60 0.31 5.86 -10.48
C GLN A 60 0.55 6.83 -11.65
N GLY A 61 1.80 7.22 -11.87
CA GLY A 61 2.18 8.14 -12.94
C GLY A 61 1.96 7.61 -14.37
N GLY A 62 1.48 6.38 -14.53
CA GLY A 62 1.12 5.77 -15.81
C GLY A 62 -0.33 6.00 -16.24
N ILE A 63 -1.18 6.51 -15.34
CA ILE A 63 -2.57 6.83 -15.66
C ILE A 63 -2.62 7.89 -16.78
N GLY A 64 -3.49 7.66 -17.75
CA GLY A 64 -3.62 8.50 -18.96
C GLY A 64 -2.61 8.16 -20.07
N LYS A 65 -1.61 7.30 -19.81
CA LYS A 65 -0.66 6.81 -20.82
C LYS A 65 -0.84 5.31 -21.12
N PHE A 66 -0.94 4.49 -20.10
CA PHE A 66 -1.00 3.02 -20.20
C PHE A 66 -2.35 2.46 -19.78
N ILE A 67 -3.07 3.17 -18.92
CA ILE A 67 -4.39 2.78 -18.43
C ILE A 67 -5.25 4.04 -18.28
N SER A 68 -6.55 3.94 -18.56
CA SER A 68 -7.49 5.04 -18.26
C SER A 68 -7.69 5.16 -16.74
N GLU A 69 -8.03 6.36 -16.27
CA GLU A 69 -8.32 6.56 -14.84
C GLU A 69 -9.54 5.73 -14.39
N ALA A 70 -10.54 5.58 -15.24
CA ALA A 70 -11.73 4.78 -14.95
C ALA A 70 -11.38 3.30 -14.77
N ASP A 71 -10.56 2.74 -15.67
CA ASP A 71 -10.11 1.36 -15.58
C ASP A 71 -9.23 1.14 -14.34
N PHE A 72 -8.34 2.09 -14.05
CA PHE A 72 -7.52 2.00 -12.85
C PHE A 72 -8.37 2.02 -11.57
N LYS A 73 -9.37 2.91 -11.48
CA LYS A 73 -10.30 2.94 -10.34
C LYS A 73 -11.06 1.63 -10.19
N THR A 74 -11.51 1.05 -11.29
CA THR A 74 -12.18 -0.26 -11.29
C THR A 74 -11.24 -1.35 -10.77
N LYS A 75 -9.99 -1.39 -11.28
CA LYS A 75 -8.97 -2.36 -10.86
C LYS A 75 -8.64 -2.24 -9.37
N ILE A 76 -8.27 -1.05 -8.91
CA ILE A 76 -7.83 -0.85 -7.51
C ILE A 76 -8.97 -1.05 -6.53
N GLY A 77 -10.21 -0.66 -6.89
CA GLY A 77 -11.40 -0.90 -6.09
C GLY A 77 -11.65 -2.39 -5.88
N ALA A 78 -11.61 -3.18 -6.96
CA ALA A 78 -11.75 -4.64 -6.88
C ALA A 78 -10.65 -5.29 -6.03
N ILE A 79 -9.39 -4.87 -6.21
CA ILE A 79 -8.25 -5.37 -5.41
C ILE A 79 -8.46 -5.06 -3.93
N SER A 80 -8.83 -3.81 -3.61
CA SER A 80 -9.04 -3.36 -2.24
C SER A 80 -10.14 -4.17 -1.54
N GLU A 81 -11.26 -4.40 -2.23
CA GLU A 81 -12.37 -5.19 -1.72
C GLU A 81 -11.99 -6.67 -1.51
N LEU A 82 -11.31 -7.29 -2.48
CA LEU A 82 -10.85 -8.68 -2.35
C LEU A 82 -9.87 -8.85 -1.19
N CYS A 83 -8.92 -7.93 -1.03
CA CYS A 83 -7.98 -7.94 0.09
C CYS A 83 -8.69 -7.77 1.43
N PHE A 84 -9.68 -6.86 1.51
CA PHE A 84 -10.49 -6.67 2.70
C PHE A 84 -11.20 -7.98 3.11
N PHE A 85 -11.92 -8.62 2.19
CA PHE A 85 -12.60 -9.87 2.50
C PHE A 85 -11.62 -10.98 2.90
N TYR A 86 -10.47 -11.08 2.25
CA TYR A 86 -9.45 -12.07 2.58
C TYR A 86 -8.86 -11.86 3.98
N LEU A 87 -8.56 -10.61 4.34
CA LEU A 87 -7.98 -10.26 5.63
C LEU A 87 -8.99 -10.30 6.77
N ASN A 88 -10.28 -10.10 6.48
CA ASN A 88 -11.33 -9.91 7.50
C ASN A 88 -11.97 -11.19 8.01
N GLU A 89 -11.31 -12.34 7.87
CA GLU A 89 -11.82 -13.62 8.42
C GLU A 89 -12.14 -13.54 9.93
N ARG A 90 -11.34 -12.80 10.69
CA ARG A 90 -11.52 -12.59 12.13
C ARG A 90 -12.50 -11.47 12.47
N LYS A 91 -13.06 -10.80 11.47
CA LYS A 91 -13.98 -9.64 11.62
C LYS A 91 -13.43 -8.51 12.49
N LEU A 92 -12.12 -8.29 12.46
CA LEU A 92 -11.44 -7.21 13.19
C LEU A 92 -11.24 -5.97 12.32
N LEU A 93 -11.10 -6.15 11.00
CA LEU A 93 -10.99 -5.04 10.07
C LEU A 93 -12.29 -4.22 10.05
N MET A 94 -12.18 -2.94 10.32
CA MET A 94 -13.33 -2.01 10.34
C MET A 94 -13.46 -1.24 9.05
N TYR A 95 -12.33 -0.83 8.48
CA TYR A 95 -12.29 0.05 7.31
C TYR A 95 -11.21 -0.39 6.33
N TYR A 96 -11.51 -0.22 5.05
CA TYR A 96 -10.54 -0.31 3.96
C TYR A 96 -10.80 0.82 2.96
N ASP A 97 -9.76 1.27 2.31
CA ASP A 97 -9.84 2.27 1.26
C ASP A 97 -8.57 2.24 0.41
N TYR A 98 -8.55 3.03 -0.64
CA TYR A 98 -7.38 3.23 -1.46
C TYR A 98 -7.23 4.70 -1.87
N ILE A 99 -6.01 5.11 -2.06
CA ILE A 99 -5.66 6.42 -2.62
C ILE A 99 -4.48 6.28 -3.57
N TYR A 100 -4.45 7.08 -4.61
CA TYR A 100 -3.35 7.09 -5.55
C TYR A 100 -3.03 8.50 -6.03
N CYS A 101 -1.80 8.69 -6.51
CA CYS A 101 -1.33 9.91 -7.13
C CYS A 101 -0.97 9.63 -8.60
N ALA A 102 -1.71 10.22 -9.54
CA ALA A 102 -1.47 10.09 -10.98
C ALA A 102 -0.39 11.09 -11.48
N SER A 103 -0.01 12.05 -10.66
CA SER A 103 1.00 13.05 -10.99
C SER A 103 2.40 12.44 -11.08
N ASN A 104 3.21 12.90 -12.05
CA ASN A 104 4.64 12.62 -12.13
C ASN A 104 5.50 13.76 -11.56
N ASP A 105 4.88 14.85 -11.11
CA ASP A 105 5.58 15.93 -10.44
C ASP A 105 6.05 15.48 -9.05
N LYS A 106 7.36 15.53 -8.82
CA LYS A 106 7.96 15.19 -7.53
C LYS A 106 7.55 16.13 -6.39
N ASN A 107 7.07 17.31 -6.72
CA ASN A 107 6.59 18.30 -5.75
C ASN A 107 5.10 18.14 -5.43
N ASP A 108 4.37 17.25 -6.12
CA ASP A 108 2.97 16.97 -5.79
C ASP A 108 2.88 16.45 -4.35
N PRO A 109 2.11 17.11 -3.46
CA PRO A 109 2.02 16.72 -2.05
C PRO A 109 1.48 15.30 -1.85
N ASN A 110 0.72 14.79 -2.82
CA ASN A 110 0.16 13.44 -2.76
C ASN A 110 1.09 12.36 -3.33
N ARG A 111 2.20 12.76 -4.01
CA ARG A 111 3.12 11.78 -4.56
C ARG A 111 4.15 11.33 -3.52
N LYS A 112 4.20 10.04 -3.19
CA LYS A 112 5.29 9.49 -2.35
C LYS A 112 6.66 9.88 -2.95
N PRO A 113 7.61 10.40 -2.17
CA PRO A 113 7.72 10.31 -0.71
C PRO A 113 7.00 11.40 0.10
N ASN A 114 6.21 12.29 -0.54
CA ASN A 114 5.38 13.24 0.19
C ASN A 114 4.21 12.50 0.88
N THR A 115 3.68 13.10 1.95
CA THR A 115 2.79 12.44 2.91
C THR A 115 1.30 12.69 2.69
N GLY A 116 0.95 13.53 1.71
CA GLY A 116 -0.42 14.01 1.52
C GLY A 116 -1.47 12.90 1.36
N MET A 117 -1.13 11.76 0.73
CA MET A 117 -2.06 10.62 0.65
C MET A 117 -2.35 10.03 2.03
N LEU A 118 -1.32 9.87 2.89
CA LEU A 118 -1.48 9.32 4.24
C LEU A 118 -2.27 10.30 5.13
N GLU A 119 -1.95 11.59 5.04
CA GLU A 119 -2.66 12.66 5.75
C GLU A 119 -4.14 12.68 5.38
N LYS A 120 -4.43 12.57 4.07
CA LYS A 120 -5.81 12.56 3.58
C LYS A 120 -6.58 11.35 4.11
N LEU A 121 -6.01 10.15 4.06
CA LEU A 121 -6.66 8.95 4.62
C LEU A 121 -6.91 9.10 6.13
N CYS A 122 -5.93 9.62 6.88
CA CYS A 122 -6.12 9.87 8.30
C CYS A 122 -7.25 10.87 8.58
N TYR A 123 -7.36 11.93 7.78
CA TYR A 123 -8.42 12.92 7.90
C TYR A 123 -9.79 12.35 7.54
N ASP A 124 -9.90 11.69 6.36
CA ASP A 124 -11.17 11.17 5.83
C ASP A 124 -11.77 10.07 6.72
N HIS A 125 -10.91 9.24 7.32
CA HIS A 125 -11.33 8.12 8.19
C HIS A 125 -11.24 8.44 9.69
N HIS A 126 -10.97 9.70 10.05
CA HIS A 126 -10.87 10.14 11.45
C HIS A 126 -9.92 9.26 12.29
N LEU A 127 -8.72 8.98 11.75
CA LEU A 127 -7.74 8.12 12.41
C LEU A 127 -7.03 8.91 13.53
N TRP A 128 -7.43 8.66 14.77
CA TRP A 128 -6.84 9.25 15.97
C TRP A 128 -5.79 8.35 16.64
N TYR A 129 -5.25 7.40 15.87
CA TYR A 129 -4.22 6.47 16.32
C TYR A 129 -2.88 7.17 16.53
N ASP A 130 -2.11 6.67 17.52
CA ASP A 130 -0.71 7.06 17.66
C ASP A 130 0.09 6.58 16.42
N LYS A 131 1.06 7.37 15.99
CA LYS A 131 1.93 7.01 14.86
C LYS A 131 2.63 5.64 15.06
N LYS A 132 2.92 5.27 16.30
CA LYS A 132 3.49 3.94 16.63
C LYS A 132 2.54 2.77 16.35
N GLU A 133 1.23 3.02 16.24
CA GLU A 133 0.20 2.02 15.91
C GLU A 133 0.02 1.89 14.39
N MET A 134 0.75 2.69 13.60
CA MET A 134 0.70 2.70 12.15
C MET A 134 1.95 2.06 11.58
N ILE A 135 1.79 1.43 10.41
CA ILE A 135 2.90 0.86 9.65
C ILE A 135 2.67 1.02 8.15
N MET A 136 3.76 1.18 7.40
CA MET A 136 3.73 1.11 5.94
C MET A 136 4.55 -0.10 5.45
N ILE A 137 3.99 -0.84 4.48
CA ILE A 137 4.65 -1.93 3.76
C ILE A 137 4.75 -1.53 2.29
N GLY A 138 5.96 -1.65 1.71
CA GLY A 138 6.20 -1.32 0.31
C GLY A 138 7.48 -1.95 -0.22
N ASP A 139 7.71 -1.89 -1.53
CA ASP A 139 8.91 -2.42 -2.18
C ASP A 139 9.95 -1.34 -2.51
N ALA A 140 9.56 -0.06 -2.48
CA ALA A 140 10.45 1.07 -2.76
C ALA A 140 11.20 1.51 -1.50
N SER A 141 12.20 0.72 -1.09
CA SER A 141 12.97 0.91 0.15
C SER A 141 14.33 1.56 -0.05
N GLY A 142 14.79 1.70 -1.32
CA GLY A 142 16.12 2.22 -1.65
C GLY A 142 17.22 1.17 -1.58
N LYS A 143 16.90 -0.13 -1.61
CA LYS A 143 17.89 -1.19 -1.83
C LYS A 143 18.49 -1.05 -3.23
N SER A 144 19.62 -1.68 -3.48
CA SER A 144 20.37 -1.52 -4.74
C SER A 144 19.57 -1.88 -6.00
N GLU A 145 18.61 -2.79 -5.88
CA GLU A 145 17.73 -3.26 -6.94
C GLU A 145 16.43 -2.46 -7.06
N ASP A 146 16.16 -1.53 -6.15
CA ASP A 146 14.91 -0.77 -6.14
C ASP A 146 14.94 0.38 -7.14
N PHE A 147 13.78 0.61 -7.76
CA PHE A 147 13.59 1.77 -8.63
C PHE A 147 13.62 3.09 -7.85
N SER A 148 13.21 3.09 -6.59
CA SER A 148 13.16 4.27 -5.73
C SER A 148 13.17 3.90 -4.24
N ASP A 149 13.20 4.93 -3.39
CA ASP A 149 13.06 4.81 -1.94
C ASP A 149 11.76 5.48 -1.43
N SER A 150 10.81 5.68 -2.33
CA SER A 150 9.64 6.54 -2.09
C SER A 150 8.73 6.03 -0.97
N ASP A 151 8.58 4.73 -0.79
CA ASP A 151 7.73 4.16 0.27
C ASP A 151 8.35 4.35 1.64
N LYS A 152 9.64 3.96 1.75
CA LYS A 152 10.40 4.13 2.98
C LYS A 152 10.44 5.59 3.42
N LYS A 153 10.80 6.48 2.51
CA LYS A 153 10.85 7.92 2.82
C LYS A 153 9.48 8.51 3.13
N CYS A 154 8.40 8.02 2.49
CA CYS A 154 7.05 8.45 2.82
C CYS A 154 6.68 8.11 4.26
N ALA A 155 6.97 6.87 4.69
CA ALA A 155 6.74 6.45 6.05
C ALA A 155 7.59 7.24 7.06
N GLU A 156 8.89 7.43 6.77
CA GLU A 156 9.81 8.23 7.58
C GLU A 156 9.32 9.68 7.72
N ASN A 157 8.93 10.32 6.61
CA ASN A 157 8.43 11.69 6.60
C ASN A 157 7.11 11.83 7.37
N PHE A 158 6.27 10.80 7.33
CA PHE A 158 5.02 10.77 8.07
C PHE A 158 5.21 10.39 9.54
N GLY A 159 6.35 9.81 9.91
CA GLY A 159 6.71 9.43 11.27
C GLY A 159 6.09 8.11 11.73
N ILE A 160 5.97 7.14 10.84
CA ILE A 160 5.46 5.79 11.13
C ILE A 160 6.50 4.72 10.83
N ASP A 161 6.27 3.50 11.34
CA ASP A 161 7.12 2.36 11.01
C ASP A 161 7.01 1.98 9.53
N TYR A 162 8.13 1.50 8.98
CA TYR A 162 8.24 0.96 7.63
C TYR A 162 8.91 -0.41 7.64
N ILE A 163 8.43 -1.30 6.78
CA ILE A 163 9.12 -2.53 6.43
C ILE A 163 9.03 -2.79 4.92
N ASP A 164 10.16 -3.17 4.33
CA ASP A 164 10.20 -3.67 2.97
C ASP A 164 9.42 -4.99 2.85
N VAL A 165 8.61 -5.15 1.80
CA VAL A 165 7.78 -6.34 1.62
C VAL A 165 8.59 -7.63 1.59
N ARG A 166 9.81 -7.61 1.04
CA ARG A 166 10.71 -8.77 0.99
C ARG A 166 11.16 -9.16 2.40
N ASP A 167 11.56 -8.18 3.22
CA ASP A 167 11.96 -8.41 4.61
C ASP A 167 10.76 -8.85 5.46
N PHE A 168 9.57 -8.31 5.18
CA PHE A 168 8.33 -8.70 5.86
C PHE A 168 7.96 -10.17 5.60
N LEU A 169 8.19 -10.64 4.38
CA LEU A 169 7.93 -12.05 4.02
C LEU A 169 8.89 -13.04 4.68
N GLU A 170 10.08 -12.59 5.07
CA GLU A 170 11.10 -13.43 5.73
C GLU A 170 10.90 -13.56 7.25
N LEU A 171 9.95 -12.80 7.84
CA LEU A 171 9.61 -12.90 9.28
C LEU A 171 8.88 -14.19 9.61
#